data_fba893cef0a88b063966fb59c3be77b1
#
_entry.id   fba893cef0a88b063966fb59c3be77b1
#
_cell.length_a   1.000
_cell.length_b   1.000
_cell.length_c   1.000
_cell.angle_alpha   90.00
_cell.angle_beta   90.00
_cell.angle_gamma   90.00
#
_symmetry.space_group_name_H-M   'P 1'
#
loop_
_entity.id
_entity.type
_entity.pdbx_description
1 polymer ?
#
loop_
_entity_poly.entity_id
_entity_poly.type
_entity_poly.pdbx_seq_one_letter_code
_entity_poly.pdbx_strand_id
1 'polypeptide(L)'
;MKTWLLVFIAAGASVAQAFGPSGFLGAPAALSQLKAAPRQNSVRGTATMRARNCDLTGKSPNRQAMVVTFSHKRNKKVQGVNLQKRRLFWPEGDRFVTLRISTKALRTIEKYGLDKAAKKYDLDLTKF
;
A
#
# COMPACT_ATOMS: atom_id res chain seq x y z
N MET A 1 24.45 2.27 43.65
CA MET A 1 25.91 2.15 43.42
C MET A 1 26.20 0.77 42.83
N LYS A 2 26.32 0.63 41.54
CA LYS A 2 26.92 -0.55 40.89
C LYS A 2 27.58 -0.08 39.60
N THR A 3 28.89 0.06 39.69
CA THR A 3 29.83 0.39 38.61
C THR A 3 29.96 -0.80 37.66
N TRP A 4 29.80 -0.58 36.37
CA TRP A 4 30.15 -1.55 35.32
C TRP A 4 31.39 -1.08 34.58
N LEU A 5 32.35 -1.97 34.60
CA LEU A 5 33.71 -1.85 34.14
C LEU A 5 33.75 -1.98 32.60
N LEU A 6 34.43 -1.04 31.96
CA LEU A 6 34.79 -1.08 30.54
C LEU A 6 35.97 -2.04 30.35
N VAL A 7 35.82 -3.00 29.43
CA VAL A 7 36.97 -3.79 28.93
C VAL A 7 37.15 -3.44 27.45
N PHE A 8 38.21 -2.67 27.16
CA PHE A 8 38.77 -2.49 25.83
C PHE A 8 39.67 -3.66 25.48
N ILE A 9 39.43 -4.33 24.38
CA ILE A 9 40.40 -5.24 23.73
C ILE A 9 40.69 -4.69 22.34
N ALA A 10 41.89 -4.13 22.20
CA ALA A 10 42.51 -3.78 20.95
C ALA A 10 43.26 -5.03 20.41
N ALA A 11 42.97 -5.42 19.19
CA ALA A 11 43.85 -6.31 18.44
C ALA A 11 44.04 -5.78 17.03
N GLY A 12 45.16 -5.17 16.80
CA GLY A 12 45.64 -4.78 15.48
C GLY A 12 46.18 -6.02 14.74
N ALA A 13 45.87 -6.10 13.46
CA ALA A 13 46.61 -6.95 12.51
C ALA A 13 46.79 -6.19 11.20
N SER A 14 47.98 -5.77 10.95
CA SER A 14 48.51 -5.24 9.70
C SER A 14 48.64 -6.38 8.68
N VAL A 15 48.10 -6.22 7.49
CA VAL A 15 48.39 -7.12 6.36
C VAL A 15 49.00 -6.31 5.22
N ALA A 16 50.16 -6.75 4.84
CA ALA A 16 51.05 -6.22 3.86
C ALA A 16 50.46 -6.30 2.45
N GLN A 17 50.70 -5.23 1.69
CA GLN A 17 50.45 -5.16 0.25
C GLN A 17 51.49 -5.98 -0.51
N ALA A 18 51.06 -6.91 -1.34
CA ALA A 18 51.88 -7.54 -2.33
C ALA A 18 51.44 -7.06 -3.73
N PHE A 19 52.21 -6.20 -4.32
CA PHE A 19 52.15 -5.87 -5.76
C PHE A 19 52.72 -7.05 -6.53
N GLY A 20 51.95 -7.68 -7.40
CA GLY A 20 52.41 -8.66 -8.37
C GLY A 20 52.12 -8.22 -9.82
N PRO A 21 52.98 -8.53 -10.78
CA PRO A 21 52.99 -7.88 -12.11
C PRO A 21 51.97 -8.44 -13.07
N SER A 22 51.54 -7.54 -13.96
CA SER A 22 50.74 -7.71 -15.15
C SER A 22 51.05 -8.94 -15.99
N GLY A 23 50.13 -9.87 -16.09
CA GLY A 23 50.09 -10.90 -17.12
C GLY A 23 48.82 -10.75 -17.95
N PHE A 24 49.01 -10.12 -19.14
CA PHE A 24 47.98 -10.00 -20.15
C PHE A 24 47.91 -11.32 -20.94
N LEU A 25 47.02 -12.22 -20.55
CA LEU A 25 46.61 -13.37 -21.35
C LEU A 25 45.12 -13.41 -21.47
N GLY A 26 44.67 -13.33 -22.73
CA GLY A 26 43.26 -13.29 -23.10
C GLY A 26 42.47 -14.46 -22.57
N ALA A 27 41.46 -14.17 -21.77
CA ALA A 27 40.44 -15.12 -21.43
C ALA A 27 39.37 -15.17 -22.54
N PRO A 28 38.95 -16.37 -22.96
CA PRO A 28 37.86 -16.49 -23.92
C PRO A 28 36.59 -15.94 -23.29
N ALA A 29 35.88 -15.11 -24.05
CA ALA A 29 34.57 -14.62 -23.67
C ALA A 29 33.60 -15.78 -23.49
N ALA A 30 33.46 -16.25 -22.24
CA ALA A 30 32.32 -17.06 -21.87
C ALA A 30 31.10 -16.16 -21.92
N LEU A 31 30.33 -16.23 -23.01
CA LEU A 31 28.97 -15.72 -23.07
C LEU A 31 28.19 -16.46 -21.99
N SER A 32 28.17 -15.89 -20.78
CA SER A 32 27.17 -16.28 -19.78
C SER A 32 25.80 -15.93 -20.35
N GLN A 33 25.12 -16.95 -20.86
CA GLN A 33 23.72 -16.88 -21.20
C GLN A 33 22.99 -16.51 -19.90
N LEU A 34 22.74 -15.23 -19.75
CA LEU A 34 21.74 -14.75 -18.81
C LEU A 34 20.41 -15.38 -19.25
N LYS A 35 20.10 -16.55 -18.67
CA LYS A 35 18.75 -17.09 -18.73
C LYS A 35 17.82 -15.98 -18.24
N ALA A 36 17.19 -15.29 -19.19
CA ALA A 36 16.14 -14.35 -18.88
C ALA A 36 15.13 -15.07 -18.00
N ALA A 37 15.01 -14.64 -16.76
CA ALA A 37 13.96 -15.14 -15.86
C ALA A 37 12.63 -15.03 -16.61
N PRO A 38 11.78 -16.08 -16.59
CA PRO A 38 10.49 -16.00 -17.23
C PRO A 38 9.79 -14.77 -16.66
N ARG A 39 9.48 -13.80 -17.53
CA ARG A 39 8.57 -12.71 -17.18
C ARG A 39 7.30 -13.38 -16.70
N GLN A 40 7.12 -13.40 -15.39
CA GLN A 40 5.84 -13.72 -14.82
C GLN A 40 4.87 -12.70 -15.40
N ASN A 41 4.11 -13.12 -16.40
CA ASN A 41 2.91 -12.43 -16.80
C ASN A 41 2.07 -12.38 -15.53
N SER A 42 2.22 -11.29 -14.78
CA SER A 42 1.24 -10.96 -13.75
C SER A 42 -0.08 -10.98 -14.51
N VAL A 43 -0.87 -12.01 -14.25
CA VAL A 43 -2.24 -12.09 -14.68
C VAL A 43 -2.79 -10.72 -14.31
N ARG A 44 -2.99 -9.88 -15.35
CA ARG A 44 -3.68 -8.60 -15.17
C ARG A 44 -5.02 -9.02 -14.62
N GLY A 45 -5.10 -9.02 -13.28
CA GLY A 45 -6.36 -9.27 -12.61
C GLY A 45 -7.35 -8.39 -13.32
N THR A 46 -8.36 -9.01 -13.93
CA THR A 46 -9.46 -8.30 -14.56
C THR A 46 -9.81 -7.20 -13.60
N ALA A 47 -9.56 -5.95 -14.00
CA ALA A 47 -9.87 -4.81 -13.18
C ALA A 47 -11.40 -4.81 -13.04
N THR A 48 -11.87 -5.61 -12.08
CA THR A 48 -13.26 -5.56 -11.67
C THR A 48 -13.45 -4.10 -11.29
N MET A 49 -14.19 -3.38 -12.13
CA MET A 49 -14.59 -2.01 -11.86
C MET A 49 -15.37 -2.03 -10.56
N ARG A 50 -14.65 -2.03 -9.44
CA ARG A 50 -15.28 -1.90 -8.12
C ARG A 50 -16.15 -0.67 -8.19
N ALA A 51 -17.44 -0.88 -8.04
CA ALA A 51 -18.40 0.19 -8.00
C ALA A 51 -17.84 1.26 -7.05
N ARG A 52 -18.05 2.54 -7.37
CA ARG A 52 -17.53 3.66 -6.56
C ARG A 52 -18.33 3.79 -5.26
N ASN A 53 -18.34 2.72 -4.47
CA ASN A 53 -19.06 2.63 -3.21
C ASN A 53 -18.06 2.77 -2.04
N CYS A 54 -18.56 3.27 -0.92
CA CYS A 54 -17.81 3.33 0.33
C CYS A 54 -17.81 1.93 0.98
N ASP A 55 -16.62 1.38 1.29
CA ASP A 55 -16.51 0.05 1.90
C ASP A 55 -17.19 -0.01 3.28
N LEU A 56 -17.13 1.06 4.09
CA LEU A 56 -17.75 1.08 5.42
C LEU A 56 -19.26 1.30 5.40
N THR A 57 -19.74 2.31 4.68
CA THR A 57 -21.15 2.75 4.74
C THR A 57 -21.99 2.29 3.55
N GLY A 58 -21.41 1.59 2.57
CA GLY A 58 -22.10 1.19 1.35
C GLY A 58 -22.56 2.35 0.46
N LYS A 59 -22.21 3.60 0.80
CA LYS A 59 -22.69 4.78 0.08
C LYS A 59 -22.25 4.76 -1.38
N SER A 60 -23.22 4.77 -2.29
CA SER A 60 -23.06 4.78 -3.75
C SER A 60 -23.25 6.17 -4.36
N PRO A 61 -22.79 6.40 -5.60
CA PRO A 61 -23.03 7.65 -6.31
C PRO A 61 -24.54 7.88 -6.57
N ASN A 62 -24.97 9.13 -6.43
CA ASN A 62 -26.34 9.52 -6.77
C ASN A 62 -26.47 9.73 -8.29
N ARG A 63 -27.27 8.89 -8.94
CA ARG A 63 -27.55 8.93 -10.39
C ARG A 63 -28.87 9.62 -10.73
N GLN A 64 -29.64 10.01 -9.73
CA GLN A 64 -30.94 10.66 -9.91
C GLN A 64 -30.86 12.19 -9.90
N ALA A 65 -29.67 12.74 -9.65
CA ALA A 65 -29.47 14.18 -9.65
C ALA A 65 -29.68 14.76 -11.05
N MET A 66 -30.27 15.95 -11.10
CA MET A 66 -30.49 16.72 -12.32
C MET A 66 -29.84 18.09 -12.18
N VAL A 67 -29.35 18.59 -13.29
CA VAL A 67 -28.85 19.96 -13.44
C VAL A 67 -29.76 20.70 -14.43
N VAL A 68 -30.16 21.90 -14.07
CA VAL A 68 -30.90 22.79 -14.96
C VAL A 68 -29.89 23.56 -15.81
N THR A 69 -30.04 23.48 -17.13
CA THR A 69 -29.22 24.24 -18.09
C THR A 69 -29.76 25.67 -18.21
N PHE A 70 -28.98 26.55 -18.84
CA PHE A 70 -29.41 27.92 -19.14
C PHE A 70 -30.76 27.97 -19.88
N SER A 71 -31.03 27.01 -20.76
CA SER A 71 -32.29 26.88 -21.49
C SER A 71 -33.41 26.21 -20.70
N HIS A 72 -33.33 26.17 -19.37
CA HIS A 72 -34.28 25.54 -18.45
C HIS A 72 -34.54 24.04 -18.67
N LYS A 73 -33.71 23.38 -19.48
CA LYS A 73 -33.78 21.92 -19.65
C LYS A 73 -33.09 21.20 -18.49
N ARG A 74 -33.66 20.08 -18.03
CA ARG A 74 -33.12 19.25 -16.96
C ARG A 74 -32.30 18.11 -17.53
N ASN A 75 -30.99 18.13 -17.30
CA ASN A 75 -30.07 17.06 -17.70
C ASN A 75 -29.70 16.21 -16.51
N LYS A 76 -29.63 14.87 -16.68
CA LYS A 76 -29.17 13.96 -15.63
C LYS A 76 -27.68 14.19 -15.35
N LYS A 77 -27.33 14.26 -14.07
CA LYS A 77 -25.94 14.38 -13.60
C LYS A 77 -25.63 13.32 -12.55
N VAL A 78 -24.52 12.62 -12.71
CA VAL A 78 -24.06 11.69 -11.70
C VAL A 78 -23.23 12.45 -10.66
N GLN A 79 -23.64 12.37 -9.39
CA GLN A 79 -22.89 12.93 -8.27
C GLN A 79 -22.07 11.81 -7.63
N GLY A 80 -20.75 11.87 -7.82
CA GLY A 80 -19.82 10.92 -7.24
C GLY A 80 -19.70 11.06 -5.71
N VAL A 81 -19.37 9.98 -5.04
CA VAL A 81 -19.01 10.00 -3.64
C VAL A 81 -17.52 10.35 -3.52
N ASN A 82 -17.16 11.25 -2.61
CA ASN A 82 -15.75 11.54 -2.30
C ASN A 82 -15.16 10.37 -1.52
N LEU A 83 -14.53 9.46 -2.24
CA LEU A 83 -13.91 8.25 -1.71
C LEU A 83 -12.39 8.41 -1.66
N GLN A 84 -11.81 8.07 -0.54
CA GLN A 84 -10.37 8.08 -0.32
C GLN A 84 -9.92 6.69 0.15
N LYS A 85 -8.77 6.23 -0.36
CA LYS A 85 -8.10 5.05 0.18
C LYS A 85 -7.35 5.49 1.43
N ARG A 86 -7.63 4.84 2.55
CA ARG A 86 -6.96 5.09 3.83
C ARG A 86 -6.49 3.78 4.44
N ARG A 87 -5.30 3.81 4.97
CA ARG A 87 -4.73 2.74 5.76
C ARG A 87 -5.03 3.05 7.22
N LEU A 88 -5.79 2.19 7.87
CA LEU A 88 -6.23 2.34 9.26
C LEU A 88 -5.70 1.19 10.10
N PHE A 89 -5.30 1.48 11.32
CA PHE A 89 -4.89 0.45 12.26
C PHE A 89 -6.14 -0.21 12.87
N TRP A 90 -6.16 -1.52 12.87
CA TRP A 90 -7.22 -2.32 13.48
C TRP A 90 -6.71 -2.99 14.76
N PRO A 91 -7.11 -2.51 15.96
CA PRO A 91 -6.56 -2.98 17.22
C PRO A 91 -6.92 -4.43 17.55
N GLU A 92 -8.14 -4.90 17.23
CA GLU A 92 -8.55 -6.28 17.49
C GLU A 92 -7.75 -7.30 16.65
N GLY A 93 -7.30 -6.93 15.45
CA GLY A 93 -6.51 -7.80 14.57
C GLY A 93 -5.02 -7.50 14.56
N ASP A 94 -4.55 -6.52 15.32
CA ASP A 94 -3.16 -6.02 15.37
C ASP A 94 -2.52 -5.83 13.98
N ARG A 95 -3.30 -5.30 13.06
CA ARG A 95 -2.87 -5.08 11.66
C ARG A 95 -3.43 -3.81 11.05
N PHE A 96 -2.80 -3.39 9.96
CA PHE A 96 -3.31 -2.28 9.16
C PHE A 96 -4.23 -2.78 8.06
N VAL A 97 -5.39 -2.17 7.95
CA VAL A 97 -6.41 -2.45 6.95
C VAL A 97 -6.52 -1.27 5.98
N THR A 98 -6.53 -1.54 4.68
CA THR A 98 -6.67 -0.50 3.66
C THR A 98 -8.09 -0.47 3.12
N LEU A 99 -8.84 0.56 3.48
CA LEU A 99 -10.23 0.74 3.11
C LEU A 99 -10.41 1.93 2.16
N ARG A 100 -11.40 1.81 1.28
CA ARG A 100 -11.86 2.90 0.43
C ARG A 100 -13.11 3.53 1.02
N ILE A 101 -12.94 4.59 1.76
CA ILE A 101 -13.97 5.18 2.60
C ILE A 101 -14.31 6.60 2.19
N SER A 102 -15.57 7.00 2.46
CA SER A 102 -16.02 8.37 2.24
C SER A 102 -15.54 9.29 3.37
N THR A 103 -15.41 10.59 3.10
CA THR A 103 -15.03 11.59 4.10
C THR A 103 -15.98 11.61 5.31
N LYS A 104 -17.27 11.32 5.10
CA LYS A 104 -18.22 11.17 6.19
C LYS A 104 -17.94 9.94 7.06
N ALA A 105 -17.55 8.82 6.44
CA ALA A 105 -17.17 7.62 7.15
C ALA A 105 -15.89 7.82 7.98
N LEU A 106 -14.91 8.57 7.46
CA LEU A 106 -13.71 8.96 8.21
C LEU A 106 -14.06 9.65 9.53
N ARG A 107 -14.92 10.67 9.49
CA ARG A 107 -15.38 11.36 10.71
C ARG A 107 -16.08 10.44 11.70
N THR A 108 -16.76 9.42 11.19
CA THR A 108 -17.41 8.41 12.06
C THR A 108 -16.36 7.53 12.75
N ILE A 109 -15.29 7.13 12.03
CA ILE A 109 -14.18 6.35 12.57
C ILE A 109 -13.41 7.17 13.61
N GLU A 110 -13.14 8.43 13.33
CA GLU A 110 -12.47 9.34 14.28
C GLU A 110 -13.27 9.49 15.60
N LYS A 111 -14.59 9.54 15.50
CA LYS A 111 -15.46 9.72 16.68
C LYS A 111 -15.64 8.45 17.52
N TYR A 112 -15.79 7.29 16.89
CA TYR A 112 -16.20 6.04 17.58
C TYR A 112 -15.12 4.97 17.59
N GLY A 113 -14.07 5.12 16.77
CA GLY A 113 -13.09 4.08 16.50
C GLY A 113 -13.50 3.14 15.36
N LEU A 114 -12.52 2.40 14.82
CA LEU A 114 -12.73 1.53 13.67
C LEU A 114 -13.63 0.33 14.00
N ASP A 115 -13.43 -0.31 15.15
CA ASP A 115 -14.16 -1.50 15.57
C ASP A 115 -15.66 -1.25 15.75
N LYS A 116 -15.99 -0.17 16.46
CA LYS A 116 -17.38 0.21 16.66
C LYS A 116 -18.06 0.64 15.37
N ALA A 117 -17.31 1.30 14.49
CA ALA A 117 -17.82 1.68 13.18
C ALA A 117 -18.05 0.44 12.29
N ALA A 118 -17.14 -0.53 12.28
CA ALA A 118 -17.28 -1.77 11.56
C ALA A 118 -18.49 -2.59 12.04
N LYS A 119 -18.63 -2.77 13.35
CA LYS A 119 -19.79 -3.46 13.96
C LYS A 119 -21.12 -2.78 13.63
N LYS A 120 -21.14 -1.45 13.57
CA LYS A 120 -22.35 -0.69 13.23
C LYS A 120 -22.82 -0.88 11.78
N TYR A 121 -21.91 -1.12 10.86
CA TYR A 121 -22.19 -1.24 9.43
C TYR A 121 -21.98 -2.66 8.90
N ASP A 122 -21.84 -3.66 9.76
CA ASP A 122 -21.63 -5.08 9.44
C ASP A 122 -20.47 -5.31 8.46
N LEU A 123 -19.36 -4.60 8.68
CA LEU A 123 -18.18 -4.73 7.86
C LEU A 123 -17.20 -5.74 8.45
N ASP A 124 -16.91 -6.80 7.70
CA ASP A 124 -15.86 -7.77 8.05
C ASP A 124 -14.48 -7.20 7.74
N LEU A 125 -13.74 -6.77 8.74
CA LEU A 125 -12.38 -6.24 8.58
C LEU A 125 -11.36 -7.33 8.21
N THR A 126 -11.68 -8.60 8.41
CA THR A 126 -10.81 -9.72 8.06
C THR A 126 -10.58 -9.88 6.55
N LYS A 127 -11.50 -9.37 5.74
CA LYS A 127 -11.46 -9.44 4.26
C LYS A 127 -10.56 -8.40 3.60
N PHE A 128 -10.00 -7.46 4.37
CA PHE A 128 -9.22 -6.33 3.87
C PHE A 128 -7.77 -6.31 4.31
#